data_3fae50bdb6901e2730d756e11820b38c
#
_entry.id   3fae50bdb6901e2730d756e11820b38c
#
_cell.length_a   1.000
_cell.length_b   1.000
_cell.length_c   1.000
_cell.angle_alpha   90.00
_cell.angle_beta   90.00
_cell.angle_gamma   90.00
#
_symmetry.space_group_name_H-M   'P 1'
#
loop_
_entity.id
_entity.type
_entity.pdbx_description
1 polymer ?
#
loop_
_entity_poly.entity_id
_entity_poly.type
_entity_poly.pdbx_seq_one_letter_code
_entity_poly.pdbx_strand_id
1 'polypeptide(L)'
;MNIIYEDNHILAVSKTCHEIVQADKTGDEPLSETLKRLIKERDQKPGNVFLGVTHRLDRPTTGVVLFAKTSKALERLNRMFATGEVHKTYWCIVPNVWGEFESLKVREFESTPQTPQTLQTSALRNQTPPQEADLTHWLVRNEKQNRSYAYDERPLDRQGNPLKDAKEARLHYEVIATTERYALLEVKLYTGRHHQIRCQLSYIGLTIKGDLKYGAPRSNPDGGISLHSRRAEFIHPVSKEPVTIVAPVPDDTLWQAIAPV
;
A
#
# COMPACT_ATOMS: atom_id res chain seq x y z
N MET A 1 -6.50 -0.79 -16.17
CA MET A 1 -5.20 -1.45 -15.93
C MET A 1 -4.22 -1.06 -17.02
N ASN A 2 -2.98 -0.68 -16.66
CA ASN A 2 -1.88 -0.38 -17.59
C ASN A 2 -0.65 -1.20 -17.20
N ILE A 3 0.02 -1.83 -18.18
CA ILE A 3 1.34 -2.41 -17.98
C ILE A 3 2.34 -1.26 -17.89
N ILE A 4 3.09 -1.20 -16.79
CA ILE A 4 4.05 -0.13 -16.49
C ILE A 4 5.51 -0.59 -16.47
N TYR A 5 5.72 -1.91 -16.44
CA TYR A 5 7.02 -2.54 -16.62
C TYR A 5 6.84 -3.97 -17.13
N GLU A 6 7.68 -4.41 -18.04
CA GLU A 6 7.72 -5.80 -18.48
C GLU A 6 9.12 -6.18 -18.98
N ASP A 7 9.57 -7.35 -18.56
CA ASP A 7 10.72 -8.05 -19.13
C ASP A 7 10.44 -9.57 -19.26
N ASN A 8 11.48 -10.38 -19.40
CA ASN A 8 11.34 -11.83 -19.53
C ASN A 8 10.89 -12.53 -18.23
N HIS A 9 11.00 -11.88 -17.08
CA HIS A 9 10.85 -12.48 -15.76
C HIS A 9 9.75 -11.83 -14.92
N ILE A 10 9.50 -10.55 -15.12
CA ILE A 10 8.60 -9.72 -14.31
C ILE A 10 7.62 -8.98 -15.22
N LEU A 11 6.40 -8.85 -14.75
CA LEU A 11 5.38 -7.95 -15.28
C LEU A 11 4.87 -7.08 -14.12
N ALA A 12 4.79 -5.78 -14.31
CA ALA A 12 4.15 -4.87 -13.38
C ALA A 12 3.03 -4.10 -14.04
N VAL A 13 1.94 -3.94 -13.32
CA VAL A 13 0.78 -3.16 -13.77
C VAL A 13 0.41 -2.07 -12.77
N SER A 14 -0.18 -1.01 -13.27
CA SER A 14 -0.94 -0.05 -12.45
C SER A 14 -2.38 -0.55 -12.38
N LYS A 15 -2.74 -1.15 -11.24
CA LYS A 15 -4.08 -1.69 -10.93
C LYS A 15 -5.06 -0.55 -10.64
N THR A 16 -6.29 -0.66 -11.11
CA THR A 16 -7.42 0.23 -10.75
C THR A 16 -8.15 -0.25 -9.48
N CYS A 17 -9.07 0.56 -8.94
CA CYS A 17 -9.81 0.22 -7.72
C CYS A 17 -10.89 -0.87 -7.91
N HIS A 18 -11.21 -1.27 -9.15
CA HIS A 18 -12.23 -2.28 -9.44
C HIS A 18 -11.67 -3.69 -9.58
N GLU A 19 -10.37 -3.82 -9.82
CA GLU A 19 -9.72 -5.07 -10.12
C GLU A 19 -9.30 -5.82 -8.86
N ILE A 20 -9.47 -7.14 -8.85
CA ILE A 20 -8.90 -8.03 -7.84
C ILE A 20 -7.63 -8.69 -8.40
N VAL A 21 -6.60 -8.80 -7.58
CA VAL A 21 -5.32 -9.38 -8.02
C VAL A 21 -5.40 -10.89 -8.18
N GLN A 22 -6.13 -11.54 -7.27
CA GLN A 22 -6.32 -13.00 -7.21
C GLN A 22 -7.79 -13.30 -6.92
N ALA A 23 -8.28 -14.44 -7.39
CA ALA A 23 -9.65 -14.89 -7.15
C ALA A 23 -10.03 -14.83 -5.67
N ASP A 24 -11.22 -14.32 -5.40
CA ASP A 24 -11.83 -14.22 -4.09
C ASP A 24 -13.28 -14.75 -4.11
N LYS A 25 -14.03 -14.49 -3.04
CA LYS A 25 -15.42 -14.96 -2.90
C LYS A 25 -16.42 -14.22 -3.80
N THR A 26 -16.04 -13.17 -4.49
CA THR A 26 -16.94 -12.36 -5.33
C THR A 26 -17.22 -13.03 -6.67
N GLY A 27 -16.34 -13.92 -7.13
CA GLY A 27 -16.46 -14.58 -8.43
C GLY A 27 -16.01 -13.70 -9.61
N ASP A 28 -15.51 -12.51 -9.36
CA ASP A 28 -14.96 -11.66 -10.42
C ASP A 28 -13.67 -12.24 -10.99
N GLU A 29 -13.42 -12.00 -12.27
CA GLU A 29 -12.21 -12.46 -12.95
C GLU A 29 -10.99 -11.73 -12.34
N PRO A 30 -10.00 -12.46 -11.82
CA PRO A 30 -8.82 -11.85 -11.25
C PRO A 30 -7.89 -11.30 -12.35
N LEU A 31 -7.19 -10.22 -11.99
CA LEU A 31 -6.22 -9.54 -12.84
C LEU A 31 -5.15 -10.49 -13.40
N SER A 32 -4.75 -11.51 -12.63
CA SER A 32 -3.83 -12.54 -13.09
C SER A 32 -4.34 -13.30 -14.32
N GLU A 33 -5.63 -13.63 -14.39
CA GLU A 33 -6.22 -14.36 -15.53
C GLU A 33 -6.40 -13.43 -16.74
N THR A 34 -6.86 -12.21 -16.53
CA THR A 34 -6.94 -11.19 -17.57
C THR A 34 -5.58 -10.95 -18.23
N LEU A 35 -4.52 -10.83 -17.42
CA LEU A 35 -3.15 -10.65 -17.92
C LEU A 35 -2.61 -11.88 -18.65
N LYS A 36 -2.89 -13.10 -18.18
CA LYS A 36 -2.52 -14.33 -18.90
C LYS A 36 -3.14 -14.37 -20.28
N ARG A 37 -4.44 -14.03 -20.40
CA ARG A 37 -5.14 -13.97 -21.68
C ARG A 37 -4.50 -12.92 -22.60
N LEU A 38 -4.28 -11.71 -22.10
CA LEU A 38 -3.63 -10.64 -22.85
C LEU A 38 -2.25 -11.04 -23.38
N ILE A 39 -1.40 -11.64 -22.53
CA ILE A 39 -0.06 -12.11 -22.93
C ILE A 39 -0.17 -13.23 -23.96
N LYS A 40 -1.13 -14.16 -23.80
CA LYS A 40 -1.35 -15.26 -24.75
C LYS A 40 -1.72 -14.75 -26.13
N GLU A 41 -2.65 -13.82 -26.20
CA GLU A 41 -3.13 -13.21 -27.45
C GLU A 41 -2.05 -12.35 -28.11
N ARG A 42 -1.45 -11.43 -27.36
CA ARG A 42 -0.41 -10.51 -27.85
C ARG A 42 0.81 -11.25 -28.40
N ASP A 43 1.28 -12.26 -27.67
CA ASP A 43 2.53 -12.98 -27.99
C ASP A 43 2.25 -14.25 -28.82
N GLN A 44 0.99 -14.50 -29.24
CA GLN A 44 0.53 -15.67 -30.02
C GLN A 44 1.02 -17.01 -29.45
N LYS A 45 1.00 -17.14 -28.10
CA LYS A 45 1.52 -18.34 -27.42
C LYS A 45 0.60 -19.56 -27.65
N PRO A 46 1.11 -20.69 -28.15
CA PRO A 46 0.28 -21.87 -28.44
C PRO A 46 -0.20 -22.59 -27.16
N GLY A 47 0.49 -22.42 -26.03
CA GLY A 47 0.19 -23.07 -24.77
C GLY A 47 -0.36 -22.16 -23.69
N ASN A 48 -0.33 -22.66 -22.46
CA ASN A 48 -0.71 -21.89 -21.28
C ASN A 48 0.36 -20.87 -20.93
N VAL A 49 -0.07 -19.65 -20.51
CA VAL A 49 0.80 -18.61 -20.02
C VAL A 49 0.96 -18.79 -18.50
N PHE A 50 2.18 -18.89 -18.05
CA PHE A 50 2.48 -18.80 -16.61
C PHE A 50 2.56 -17.33 -16.19
N LEU A 51 1.80 -16.97 -15.14
CA LEU A 51 1.90 -15.69 -14.49
C LEU A 51 1.61 -15.88 -12.99
N GLY A 52 2.66 -15.75 -12.17
CA GLY A 52 2.58 -15.96 -10.72
C GLY A 52 2.30 -14.66 -9.97
N VAL A 53 1.36 -14.71 -9.03
CA VAL A 53 1.04 -13.59 -8.13
C VAL A 53 2.08 -13.52 -7.02
N THR A 54 2.81 -12.41 -6.90
CA THR A 54 3.86 -12.22 -5.89
C THR A 54 3.36 -11.53 -4.63
N HIS A 55 2.42 -10.61 -4.77
CA HIS A 55 1.74 -9.90 -3.68
C HIS A 55 0.37 -9.43 -4.12
N ARG A 56 -0.39 -8.84 -3.21
CA ARG A 56 -1.74 -8.36 -3.48
C ARG A 56 -1.93 -6.94 -2.98
N LEU A 57 -2.80 -6.20 -3.66
CA LEU A 57 -3.44 -5.00 -3.16
C LEU A 57 -4.91 -5.32 -2.85
N ASP A 58 -5.48 -4.62 -1.87
CA ASP A 58 -6.92 -4.65 -1.64
C ASP A 58 -7.66 -4.17 -2.90
N ARG A 59 -8.89 -4.67 -3.12
CA ARG A 59 -9.70 -4.26 -4.27
C ARG A 59 -9.77 -2.74 -4.44
N PRO A 60 -10.14 -1.94 -3.41
CA PRO A 60 -10.29 -0.49 -3.56
C PRO A 60 -8.97 0.28 -3.66
N THR A 61 -7.82 -0.39 -3.52
CA THR A 61 -6.48 0.22 -3.58
C THR A 61 -5.95 0.18 -5.01
N THR A 62 -5.37 1.27 -5.48
CA THR A 62 -4.78 1.39 -6.82
C THR A 62 -3.26 1.25 -6.80
N GLY A 63 -2.61 1.13 -7.97
CA GLY A 63 -1.17 1.25 -8.14
C GLY A 63 -0.43 -0.04 -8.45
N VAL A 64 0.88 -0.07 -8.15
CA VAL A 64 1.82 -1.12 -8.57
C VAL A 64 1.43 -2.49 -8.04
N VAL A 65 1.26 -3.45 -8.95
CA VAL A 65 1.21 -4.89 -8.65
C VAL A 65 2.23 -5.61 -9.52
N LEU A 66 3.07 -6.44 -8.87
CA LEU A 66 4.11 -7.23 -9.51
C LEU A 66 3.65 -8.68 -9.73
N PHE A 67 3.94 -9.20 -10.92
CA PHE A 67 3.74 -10.60 -11.29
C PHE A 67 5.04 -11.20 -11.77
N ALA A 68 5.21 -12.49 -11.54
CA ALA A 68 6.34 -13.26 -12.06
C ALA A 68 5.94 -14.00 -13.33
N LYS A 69 6.71 -13.86 -14.42
CA LYS A 69 6.48 -14.54 -15.71
C LYS A 69 7.11 -15.95 -15.75
N THR A 70 7.88 -16.32 -14.71
CA THR A 70 8.47 -17.66 -14.56
C THR A 70 8.36 -18.14 -13.11
N SER A 71 8.33 -19.48 -12.90
CA SER A 71 8.28 -20.08 -11.56
C SER A 71 9.50 -19.71 -10.72
N LYS A 72 10.68 -19.65 -11.33
CA LYS A 72 11.94 -19.26 -10.68
C LYS A 72 11.96 -17.80 -10.23
N ALA A 73 11.38 -16.90 -11.04
CA ALA A 73 11.19 -15.50 -10.65
C ALA A 73 10.16 -15.37 -9.53
N LEU A 74 9.07 -16.16 -9.56
CA LEU A 74 8.06 -16.19 -8.51
C LEU A 74 8.65 -16.57 -7.15
N GLU A 75 9.42 -17.65 -7.09
CA GLU A 75 10.08 -18.10 -5.86
C GLU A 75 10.98 -17.01 -5.26
N ARG A 76 11.81 -16.40 -6.13
CA ARG A 76 12.73 -15.34 -5.70
C ARG A 76 12.01 -14.08 -5.22
N LEU A 77 11.01 -13.62 -5.97
CA LEU A 77 10.21 -12.45 -5.59
C LEU A 77 9.44 -12.69 -4.30
N ASN A 78 8.83 -13.89 -4.12
CA ASN A 78 8.15 -14.23 -2.87
C ASN A 78 9.10 -14.17 -1.67
N ARG A 79 10.34 -14.68 -1.81
CA ARG A 79 11.37 -14.53 -0.78
C ARG A 79 11.68 -13.07 -0.50
N MET A 80 11.92 -12.26 -1.54
CA MET A 80 12.24 -10.84 -1.39
C MET A 80 11.10 -10.05 -0.71
N PHE A 81 9.84 -10.37 -1.00
CA PHE A 81 8.70 -9.80 -0.27
C PHE A 81 8.68 -10.24 1.21
N ALA A 82 9.01 -11.50 1.49
CA ALA A 82 9.05 -12.04 2.86
C ALA A 82 10.18 -11.45 3.70
N THR A 83 11.34 -11.18 3.09
CA THR A 83 12.53 -10.62 3.75
C THR A 83 12.57 -9.09 3.77
N GLY A 84 11.58 -8.41 3.11
CA GLY A 84 11.53 -6.94 3.06
C GLY A 84 12.47 -6.30 2.03
N GLU A 85 13.07 -7.09 1.13
CA GLU A 85 13.95 -6.61 0.07
C GLU A 85 13.20 -5.85 -1.05
N VAL A 86 11.86 -5.92 -1.06
CA VAL A 86 11.01 -5.08 -1.93
C VAL A 86 10.51 -3.90 -1.12
N HIS A 87 11.09 -2.73 -1.36
CA HIS A 87 10.67 -1.48 -0.74
C HIS A 87 9.43 -0.95 -1.44
N LYS A 88 8.39 -0.66 -0.66
CA LYS A 88 7.09 -0.21 -1.15
C LYS A 88 6.76 1.15 -0.59
N THR A 89 6.51 2.09 -1.48
CA THR A 89 6.04 3.43 -1.14
C THR A 89 4.59 3.58 -1.60
N TYR A 90 3.74 3.99 -0.68
CA TYR A 90 2.35 4.30 -0.95
C TYR A 90 2.11 5.79 -0.78
N TRP A 91 1.18 6.31 -1.55
CA TRP A 91 0.59 7.62 -1.32
C TRP A 91 -0.85 7.44 -0.86
N CYS A 92 -1.27 8.26 0.11
CA CYS A 92 -2.67 8.28 0.51
C CYS A 92 -3.14 9.68 0.86
N ILE A 93 -4.41 9.95 0.60
CA ILE A 93 -5.04 11.23 0.91
C ILE A 93 -5.89 11.04 2.16
N VAL A 94 -5.66 11.91 3.14
CA VAL A 94 -6.41 11.98 4.41
C VAL A 94 -6.99 13.39 4.59
N PRO A 95 -8.00 13.61 5.45
CA PRO A 95 -8.39 14.95 5.85
C PRO A 95 -7.20 15.72 6.44
N ASN A 96 -7.08 16.99 6.08
CA ASN A 96 -6.05 17.85 6.66
C ASN A 96 -6.44 18.20 8.11
N VAL A 97 -5.68 17.69 9.07
CA VAL A 97 -5.89 17.92 10.51
C VAL A 97 -4.87 18.92 11.08
N TRP A 98 -3.94 19.41 10.25
CA TRP A 98 -2.85 20.29 10.68
C TRP A 98 -3.11 21.78 10.43
N GLY A 99 -4.25 22.15 9.77
CA GLY A 99 -4.58 23.52 9.40
C GLY A 99 -3.90 23.98 8.09
N GLU A 100 -3.95 25.28 7.81
CA GLU A 100 -3.29 25.84 6.64
C GLU A 100 -1.76 25.74 6.80
N PHE A 101 -1.14 25.15 5.81
CA PHE A 101 0.31 25.13 5.66
C PHE A 101 0.75 26.38 4.91
N GLU A 102 1.66 27.15 5.47
CA GLU A 102 2.41 28.11 4.67
C GLU A 102 3.09 27.33 3.52
N SER A 103 2.82 27.80 2.30
CA SER A 103 3.23 27.24 1.01
C SER A 103 4.53 26.42 1.05
N LEU A 104 4.44 25.21 0.52
CA LEU A 104 5.57 24.29 0.22
C LEU A 104 6.88 25.00 -0.05
N LYS A 105 7.76 25.05 0.94
CA LYS A 105 9.18 25.09 0.67
C LYS A 105 9.54 23.70 0.17
N VAL A 106 9.82 23.56 -1.11
CA VAL A 106 10.57 22.43 -1.65
C VAL A 106 11.81 22.30 -0.78
N ARG A 107 11.82 21.35 0.14
CA ARG A 107 13.01 21.03 0.89
C ARG A 107 13.99 20.39 -0.08
N GLU A 108 14.99 21.13 -0.48
CA GLU A 108 16.22 20.54 -1.01
C GLU A 108 16.69 19.51 0.01
N PHE A 109 17.04 18.35 -0.49
CA PHE A 109 17.50 17.20 0.29
C PHE A 109 18.82 17.57 0.99
N GLU A 110 18.76 18.13 2.18
CA GLU A 110 19.89 18.12 3.10
C GLU A 110 19.77 16.85 3.97
N SER A 111 20.67 15.93 3.66
CA SER A 111 20.86 14.67 4.35
C SER A 111 21.46 14.90 5.74
N THR A 112 20.62 15.09 6.74
CA THR A 112 21.01 14.91 8.14
C THR A 112 20.16 13.77 8.72
N PRO A 113 20.76 12.67 9.18
CA PRO A 113 20.01 11.58 9.80
C PRO A 113 19.56 12.01 11.19
N GLN A 114 18.33 12.48 11.31
CA GLN A 114 17.66 12.54 12.60
C GLN A 114 17.10 11.15 12.91
N THR A 115 17.48 10.61 14.06
CA THR A 115 16.97 9.33 14.55
C THR A 115 15.45 9.43 14.70
N PRO A 116 14.66 8.58 14.02
CA PRO A 116 13.20 8.61 14.14
C PRO A 116 12.79 8.33 15.58
N GLN A 117 12.01 9.22 16.17
CA GLN A 117 11.42 8.98 17.48
C GLN A 117 10.25 7.99 17.31
N THR A 118 10.39 6.78 17.83
CA THR A 118 9.28 5.82 17.94
C THR A 118 8.28 6.38 18.96
N LEU A 119 7.15 6.88 18.49
CA LEU A 119 6.10 7.43 19.33
C LEU A 119 5.24 6.28 19.90
N GLN A 120 5.07 6.27 21.23
CA GLN A 120 4.07 5.43 21.88
C GLN A 120 2.68 6.00 21.58
N THR A 121 1.89 5.29 20.82
CA THR A 121 0.68 5.77 20.12
C THR A 121 -0.53 6.00 21.03
N SER A 122 -0.52 5.53 22.28
CA SER A 122 -1.59 5.81 23.26
C SER A 122 -1.80 7.32 23.52
N ALA A 123 -0.75 8.12 23.36
CA ALA A 123 -0.79 9.58 23.53
C ALA A 123 -1.41 10.32 22.32
N LEU A 124 -1.45 9.71 21.13
CA LEU A 124 -1.87 10.39 19.89
C LEU A 124 -3.39 10.44 19.68
N ARG A 125 -4.19 9.64 20.39
CA ARG A 125 -5.64 9.57 20.18
C ARG A 125 -6.40 10.87 20.49
N ASN A 126 -5.84 11.76 21.30
CA ASN A 126 -6.45 13.03 21.69
C ASN A 126 -5.65 14.27 21.26
N GLN A 127 -4.64 14.09 20.42
CA GLN A 127 -3.79 15.18 19.90
C GLN A 127 -3.74 15.10 18.38
N THR A 128 -3.47 16.23 17.72
CA THR A 128 -3.18 16.25 16.29
C THR A 128 -1.96 15.37 16.01
N PRO A 129 -2.05 14.35 15.15
CA PRO A 129 -0.91 13.50 14.80
C PRO A 129 0.25 14.35 14.25
N PRO A 130 1.51 13.95 14.47
CA PRO A 130 2.65 14.63 13.85
C PRO A 130 2.60 14.47 12.33
N GLN A 131 3.30 15.36 11.62
CA GLN A 131 3.36 15.32 10.16
C GLN A 131 4.24 14.19 9.62
N GLU A 132 5.10 13.62 10.46
CA GLU A 132 5.99 12.50 10.17
C GLU A 132 6.08 11.62 11.40
N ALA A 133 5.93 10.31 11.23
CA ALA A 133 6.11 9.34 12.31
C ALA A 133 6.37 7.91 11.83
N ASP A 134 7.09 7.16 12.65
CA ASP A 134 7.12 5.70 12.60
C ASP A 134 5.99 5.13 13.46
N LEU A 135 5.18 4.27 12.88
CA LEU A 135 4.09 3.59 13.57
C LEU A 135 4.42 2.11 13.76
N THR A 136 4.38 1.67 15.00
CA THR A 136 4.48 0.25 15.37
C THR A 136 3.23 -0.14 16.16
N HIS A 137 2.46 -1.10 15.63
CA HIS A 137 1.25 -1.62 16.26
C HIS A 137 1.18 -3.13 16.13
N TRP A 138 0.38 -3.75 16.99
CA TRP A 138 -0.05 -5.13 16.83
C TRP A 138 -1.37 -5.18 16.07
N LEU A 139 -1.43 -5.90 14.95
CA LEU A 139 -2.65 -6.05 14.15
C LEU A 139 -3.28 -7.42 14.36
N VAL A 140 -4.59 -7.43 14.60
CA VAL A 140 -5.41 -8.64 14.66
C VAL A 140 -6.45 -8.58 13.57
N ARG A 141 -6.51 -9.62 12.72
CA ARG A 141 -7.51 -9.72 11.65
C ARG A 141 -8.80 -10.37 12.15
N ASN A 142 -9.92 -9.71 11.91
CA ASN A 142 -11.24 -10.30 12.02
C ASN A 142 -11.68 -10.78 10.64
N GLU A 143 -11.67 -12.09 10.41
CA GLU A 143 -12.00 -12.67 9.10
C GLU A 143 -13.48 -12.51 8.75
N LYS A 144 -14.39 -12.58 9.73
CA LYS A 144 -15.84 -12.43 9.52
C LYS A 144 -16.19 -11.04 9.01
N GLN A 145 -15.52 -10.00 9.51
CA GLN A 145 -15.71 -8.61 9.10
C GLN A 145 -14.76 -8.21 7.96
N ASN A 146 -13.83 -9.07 7.61
CA ASN A 146 -12.71 -8.75 6.69
C ASN A 146 -12.05 -7.41 7.04
N ARG A 147 -11.72 -7.21 8.33
CA ARG A 147 -11.16 -5.98 8.90
C ARG A 147 -10.02 -6.31 9.86
N SER A 148 -9.00 -5.45 9.94
CA SER A 148 -7.95 -5.52 10.96
C SER A 148 -8.17 -4.46 12.02
N TYR A 149 -7.73 -4.76 13.24
CA TYR A 149 -7.74 -3.86 14.39
C TYR A 149 -6.32 -3.68 14.89
N ALA A 150 -5.96 -2.45 15.26
CA ALA A 150 -4.64 -2.09 15.76
C ALA A 150 -4.65 -1.92 17.29
N TYR A 151 -3.53 -2.31 17.91
CA TYR A 151 -3.29 -2.23 19.34
C TYR A 151 -1.85 -1.73 19.56
N ASP A 152 -1.66 -0.87 20.57
CA ASP A 152 -0.32 -0.37 20.94
C ASP A 152 0.55 -1.50 21.52
N GLU A 153 -0.07 -2.37 22.31
CA GLU A 153 0.58 -3.54 22.90
C GLU A 153 0.00 -4.84 22.32
N ARG A 154 0.77 -5.93 22.43
CA ARG A 154 0.29 -7.23 21.96
C ARG A 154 -0.92 -7.67 22.80
N PRO A 155 -2.11 -7.79 22.16
CA PRO A 155 -3.33 -8.15 22.90
C PRO A 155 -3.24 -9.56 23.46
N LEU A 156 -3.90 -9.77 24.61
CA LEU A 156 -3.97 -11.04 25.33
C LEU A 156 -5.32 -11.72 25.08
N ASP A 157 -5.33 -13.05 25.19
CA ASP A 157 -6.56 -13.85 25.23
C ASP A 157 -7.23 -13.78 26.62
N ARG A 158 -8.36 -14.50 26.78
CA ARG A 158 -9.09 -14.53 28.07
C ARG A 158 -8.30 -15.18 29.21
N GLN A 159 -7.27 -15.95 28.91
CA GLN A 159 -6.38 -16.60 29.87
C GLN A 159 -5.13 -15.77 30.19
N GLY A 160 -4.99 -14.58 29.58
CA GLY A 160 -3.84 -13.70 29.76
C GLY A 160 -2.62 -14.05 28.87
N ASN A 161 -2.76 -14.95 27.91
CA ASN A 161 -1.69 -15.29 26.99
C ASN A 161 -1.69 -14.37 25.76
N PRO A 162 -0.52 -14.04 25.17
CA PRO A 162 -0.46 -13.26 23.94
C PRO A 162 -1.24 -13.90 22.79
N LEU A 163 -2.13 -13.14 22.14
CA LEU A 163 -2.89 -13.63 20.99
C LEU A 163 -1.93 -14.10 19.89
N LYS A 164 -2.10 -15.35 19.43
CA LYS A 164 -1.26 -15.98 18.40
C LYS A 164 -1.39 -15.28 17.05
N ASP A 165 -2.60 -14.78 16.73
CA ASP A 165 -2.91 -14.12 15.45
C ASP A 165 -2.53 -12.63 15.44
N ALA A 166 -2.12 -12.07 16.56
CA ALA A 166 -1.59 -10.71 16.63
C ALA A 166 -0.21 -10.66 15.95
N LYS A 167 -0.07 -9.78 14.96
CA LYS A 167 1.17 -9.62 14.18
C LYS A 167 1.65 -8.19 14.28
N GLU A 168 2.93 -8.00 14.57
CA GLU A 168 3.57 -6.70 14.53
C GLU A 168 3.51 -6.11 13.12
N ALA A 169 3.18 -4.83 13.05
CA ALA A 169 3.05 -4.05 11.82
C ALA A 169 3.77 -2.72 11.96
N ARG A 170 4.70 -2.45 11.04
CA ARG A 170 5.52 -1.24 11.06
C ARG A 170 5.44 -0.51 9.72
N LEU A 171 5.23 0.80 9.79
CA LEU A 171 5.31 1.71 8.67
C LEU A 171 5.87 3.06 9.12
N HIS A 172 6.37 3.81 8.18
CA HIS A 172 6.68 5.22 8.31
C HIS A 172 5.71 6.02 7.45
N TYR A 173 5.27 7.20 7.90
CA TYR A 173 4.55 8.15 7.06
C TYR A 173 5.10 9.56 7.21
N GLU A 174 4.96 10.33 6.15
CA GLU A 174 5.34 11.74 6.06
C GLU A 174 4.28 12.51 5.26
N VAL A 175 3.92 13.72 5.71
CA VAL A 175 3.07 14.64 4.95
C VAL A 175 3.93 15.30 3.88
N ILE A 176 3.63 15.02 2.61
CA ILE A 176 4.40 15.56 1.47
C ILE A 176 3.71 16.69 0.72
N ALA A 177 2.40 16.86 0.90
CA ALA A 177 1.63 17.98 0.35
C ALA A 177 0.33 18.19 1.14
N THR A 178 -0.19 19.41 1.11
CA THR A 178 -1.47 19.74 1.73
C THR A 178 -2.29 20.67 0.84
N THR A 179 -3.59 20.60 1.02
CA THR A 179 -4.57 21.59 0.60
C THR A 179 -5.35 22.06 1.83
N GLU A 180 -6.24 23.02 1.70
CA GLU A 180 -7.12 23.45 2.80
C GLU A 180 -7.83 22.25 3.49
N ARG A 181 -8.28 21.25 2.71
CA ARG A 181 -9.14 20.15 3.20
C ARG A 181 -8.44 18.82 3.32
N TYR A 182 -7.36 18.60 2.61
CA TYR A 182 -6.70 17.30 2.49
C TYR A 182 -5.18 17.39 2.61
N ALA A 183 -4.59 16.34 3.10
CA ALA A 183 -3.15 16.13 3.10
C ALA A 183 -2.80 14.86 2.32
N LEU A 184 -1.69 14.90 1.60
CA LEU A 184 -1.08 13.75 0.93
C LEU A 184 0.04 13.21 1.81
N LEU A 185 -0.07 11.95 2.17
CA LEU A 185 0.96 11.24 2.91
C LEU A 185 1.75 10.35 1.97
N GLU A 186 3.07 10.35 2.09
CA GLU A 186 3.92 9.26 1.64
C GLU A 186 4.05 8.24 2.77
N VAL A 187 3.85 6.96 2.47
CA VAL A 187 3.90 5.87 3.45
C VAL A 187 4.89 4.81 2.98
N LYS A 188 5.93 4.55 3.77
CA LYS A 188 6.91 3.48 3.57
C LYS A 188 6.53 2.27 4.42
N LEU A 189 6.26 1.14 3.77
CA LEU A 189 5.87 -0.10 4.46
C LEU A 189 7.08 -0.97 4.78
N TYR A 190 7.33 -1.20 6.08
CA TYR A 190 8.33 -2.18 6.54
C TYR A 190 7.76 -3.59 6.68
N THR A 191 6.45 -3.71 6.91
CA THR A 191 5.72 -4.98 6.94
C THR A 191 4.52 -4.94 5.99
N GLY A 192 3.93 -6.09 5.64
CA GLY A 192 2.80 -6.18 4.72
C GLY A 192 1.61 -6.95 5.33
N ARG A 193 0.98 -6.41 6.40
CA ARG A 193 -0.17 -7.05 7.04
C ARG A 193 -1.47 -6.68 6.32
N HIS A 194 -2.50 -7.52 6.52
CA HIS A 194 -3.83 -7.28 5.97
C HIS A 194 -4.37 -5.91 6.39
N HIS A 195 -4.75 -5.07 5.42
CA HIS A 195 -5.24 -3.70 5.60
C HIS A 195 -4.32 -2.79 6.43
N GLN A 196 -3.01 -3.03 6.42
CA GLN A 196 -2.08 -2.42 7.37
C GLN A 196 -2.15 -0.89 7.40
N ILE A 197 -1.93 -0.21 6.27
CA ILE A 197 -1.94 1.26 6.19
C ILE A 197 -3.30 1.80 6.64
N ARG A 198 -4.38 1.23 6.11
CA ARG A 198 -5.77 1.61 6.42
C ARG A 198 -6.06 1.54 7.91
N CYS A 199 -5.64 0.44 8.55
CA CYS A 199 -5.86 0.17 9.96
C CYS A 199 -5.02 1.09 10.84
N GLN A 200 -3.71 1.21 10.59
CA GLN A 200 -2.80 1.98 11.42
C GLN A 200 -3.08 3.50 11.32
N LEU A 201 -3.31 4.03 10.12
CA LEU A 201 -3.65 5.44 9.96
C LEU A 201 -5.01 5.78 10.60
N SER A 202 -6.03 4.95 10.38
CA SER A 202 -7.34 5.16 11.04
C SER A 202 -7.21 5.10 12.58
N TYR A 203 -6.34 4.25 13.11
CA TYR A 203 -6.12 4.11 14.55
C TYR A 203 -5.60 5.39 15.20
N ILE A 204 -4.77 6.16 14.49
CA ILE A 204 -4.23 7.45 14.95
C ILE A 204 -5.08 8.65 14.47
N GLY A 205 -6.28 8.44 13.93
CA GLY A 205 -7.18 9.51 13.50
C GLY A 205 -6.98 9.99 12.06
N LEU A 206 -6.05 9.43 11.29
CA LEU A 206 -5.78 9.77 9.89
C LEU A 206 -6.53 8.83 8.93
N THR A 207 -7.86 8.88 8.94
CA THR A 207 -8.67 8.01 8.09
C THR A 207 -8.49 8.35 6.61
N ILE A 208 -8.15 7.34 5.79
CA ILE A 208 -7.99 7.50 4.34
C ILE A 208 -9.31 7.91 3.70
N LYS A 209 -9.29 8.93 2.84
CA LYS A 209 -10.47 9.41 2.09
C LYS A 209 -11.10 8.27 1.30
N GLY A 210 -12.41 8.10 1.42
CA GLY A 210 -13.17 7.05 0.75
C GLY A 210 -13.23 5.72 1.50
N ASP A 211 -12.44 5.52 2.56
CA ASP A 211 -12.39 4.24 3.29
C ASP A 211 -13.49 4.11 4.36
N LEU A 212 -14.72 3.82 3.91
CA LEU A 212 -15.86 3.62 4.79
C LEU A 212 -15.61 2.51 5.83
N LYS A 213 -14.85 1.47 5.47
CA LYS A 213 -14.54 0.36 6.38
C LYS A 213 -13.74 0.81 7.60
N TYR A 214 -12.94 1.85 7.46
CA TYR A 214 -12.10 2.42 8.51
C TYR A 214 -12.54 3.80 8.98
N GLY A 215 -13.77 4.22 8.66
CA GLY A 215 -14.41 5.37 9.28
C GLY A 215 -14.46 6.64 8.44
N ALA A 216 -14.14 6.58 7.15
CA ALA A 216 -14.37 7.71 6.27
C ALA A 216 -15.88 8.03 6.19
N PRO A 217 -16.29 9.30 6.22
CA PRO A 217 -17.71 9.67 6.23
C PRO A 217 -18.41 9.43 4.88
N ARG A 218 -17.65 9.35 3.78
CA ARG A 218 -18.18 9.17 2.42
C ARG A 218 -17.26 8.31 1.58
N SER A 219 -17.83 7.52 0.64
CA SER A 219 -17.07 6.82 -0.39
C SER A 219 -16.51 7.79 -1.44
N ASN A 220 -15.49 7.38 -2.16
CA ASN A 220 -15.11 8.03 -3.40
C ASN A 220 -16.13 7.71 -4.50
N PRO A 221 -16.30 8.58 -5.53
CA PRO A 221 -17.24 8.35 -6.63
C PRO A 221 -17.00 7.05 -7.40
N ASP A 222 -15.74 6.65 -7.52
CA ASP A 222 -15.32 5.41 -8.18
C ASP A 222 -15.40 4.16 -7.29
N GLY A 223 -15.89 4.28 -6.03
CA GLY A 223 -15.91 3.18 -5.07
C GLY A 223 -14.56 2.75 -4.53
N GLY A 224 -13.47 3.36 -4.97
CA GLY A 224 -12.12 3.17 -4.47
C GLY A 224 -11.86 3.92 -3.15
N ILE A 225 -10.64 3.77 -2.64
CA ILE A 225 -10.12 4.58 -1.53
C ILE A 225 -8.90 5.36 -2.02
N SER A 226 -8.64 6.51 -1.44
CA SER A 226 -7.49 7.33 -1.82
C SER A 226 -6.19 6.76 -1.24
N LEU A 227 -5.89 5.51 -1.57
CA LEU A 227 -4.66 4.77 -1.25
C LEU A 227 -4.08 4.20 -2.54
N HIS A 228 -2.84 4.56 -2.83
CA HIS A 228 -2.17 4.25 -4.08
C HIS A 228 -0.78 3.66 -3.83
N SER A 229 -0.52 2.45 -4.31
CA SER A 229 0.82 1.84 -4.33
C SER A 229 1.66 2.55 -5.39
N ARG A 230 2.35 3.63 -4.97
CA ARG A 230 3.03 4.57 -5.86
C ARG A 230 4.30 4.00 -6.47
N ARG A 231 5.12 3.30 -5.66
CA ARG A 231 6.46 2.87 -6.07
C ARG A 231 6.84 1.53 -5.44
N ALA A 232 7.53 0.71 -6.23
CA ALA A 232 8.20 -0.50 -5.76
C ALA A 232 9.67 -0.48 -6.23
N GLU A 233 10.60 -0.70 -5.28
CA GLU A 233 12.04 -0.65 -5.52
C GLU A 233 12.68 -1.95 -5.02
N PHE A 234 13.48 -2.59 -5.85
CA PHE A 234 14.12 -3.86 -5.50
C PHE A 234 15.30 -4.17 -6.44
N ILE A 235 16.12 -5.12 -6.04
CA ILE A 235 17.15 -5.68 -6.96
C ILE A 235 16.49 -6.76 -7.80
N HIS A 236 16.60 -6.65 -9.12
CA HIS A 236 16.00 -7.60 -10.06
C HIS A 236 16.45 -9.04 -9.75
N PRO A 237 15.53 -10.02 -9.59
CA PRO A 237 15.87 -11.35 -9.10
C PRO A 237 16.80 -12.14 -10.03
N VAL A 238 16.93 -11.75 -11.30
CA VAL A 238 17.75 -12.44 -12.30
C VAL A 238 18.94 -11.60 -12.74
N SER A 239 18.73 -10.41 -13.30
CA SER A 239 19.82 -9.52 -13.78
C SER A 239 20.65 -8.92 -12.66
N LYS A 240 20.13 -8.83 -11.43
CA LYS A 240 20.78 -8.20 -10.26
C LYS A 240 20.91 -6.68 -10.35
N GLU A 241 20.30 -6.07 -11.33
CA GLU A 241 20.23 -4.62 -11.46
C GLU A 241 19.14 -4.02 -10.55
N PRO A 242 19.32 -2.79 -10.06
CA PRO A 242 18.27 -2.08 -9.33
C PRO A 242 17.10 -1.77 -10.27
N VAL A 243 15.89 -2.00 -9.80
CA VAL A 243 14.64 -1.72 -10.52
C VAL A 243 13.77 -0.81 -9.66
N THR A 244 13.32 0.26 -10.26
CA THR A 244 12.32 1.17 -9.69
C THR A 244 11.10 1.22 -10.60
N ILE A 245 9.94 0.81 -10.08
CA ILE A 245 8.68 0.81 -10.80
C ILE A 245 7.74 1.82 -10.15
N VAL A 246 7.25 2.76 -10.94
CA VAL A 246 6.38 3.85 -10.47
C VAL A 246 5.05 3.80 -11.21
N ALA A 247 3.95 3.70 -10.49
CA ALA A 247 2.62 3.83 -11.08
C ALA A 247 2.25 5.31 -11.24
N PRO A 248 1.62 5.73 -12.35
CA PRO A 248 1.06 7.07 -12.45
C PRO A 248 -0.01 7.28 -11.37
N VAL A 249 -0.16 8.49 -10.88
CA VAL A 249 -1.25 8.82 -9.96
C VAL A 249 -2.60 8.56 -10.61
N PRO A 250 -3.65 8.22 -9.82
CA PRO A 250 -4.99 8.06 -10.35
C PRO A 250 -5.48 9.30 -11.11
N ASP A 251 -6.23 9.06 -12.19
CA ASP A 251 -6.86 10.15 -12.97
C ASP A 251 -8.11 10.66 -12.25
N ASP A 252 -7.88 11.42 -11.19
CA ASP A 252 -8.88 12.06 -10.33
C ASP A 252 -8.41 13.48 -10.03
N THR A 253 -9.34 14.44 -10.04
CA THR A 253 -9.04 15.86 -9.88
C THR A 253 -8.30 16.17 -8.57
N LEU A 254 -8.62 15.48 -7.48
CA LEU A 254 -7.95 15.69 -6.20
C LEU A 254 -6.51 15.15 -6.23
N TRP A 255 -6.30 13.97 -6.83
CA TRP A 255 -4.96 13.43 -7.00
C TRP A 255 -4.08 14.33 -7.86
N GLN A 256 -4.63 14.84 -8.97
CA GLN A 256 -3.91 15.77 -9.88
C GLN A 256 -3.59 17.11 -9.19
N ALA A 257 -4.46 17.57 -8.31
CA ALA A 257 -4.28 18.85 -7.60
C ALA A 257 -3.29 18.77 -6.43
N ILE A 258 -3.16 17.60 -5.76
CA ILE A 258 -2.36 17.47 -4.53
C ILE A 258 -1.03 16.75 -4.75
N ALA A 259 -0.91 15.92 -5.79
CA ALA A 259 0.33 15.21 -6.06
C ALA A 259 1.43 16.19 -6.51
N PRO A 260 2.64 16.09 -5.93
CA PRO A 260 3.79 16.87 -6.43
C PRO A 260 4.09 16.47 -7.88
N VAL A 261 4.49 17.46 -8.66
CA VAL A 261 4.85 17.33 -10.09
C VAL A 261 6.13 16.52 -10.27
#